data_d37a797eeac94e4b8a88776741355a5f
#
_entry.id   d37a797eeac94e4b8a88776741355a5f
#
_cell.length_a   1.000
_cell.length_b   1.000
_cell.length_c   1.000
_cell.angle_alpha   90.00
_cell.angle_beta   90.00
_cell.angle_gamma   90.00
#
_symmetry.space_group_name_H-M   'P 1'
#
loop_
_entity.id
_entity.type
_entity.pdbx_description
1 polymer ?
#
loop_
_entity_poly.entity_id
_entity_poly.type
_entity_poly.pdbx_seq_one_letter_code
_entity_poly.pdbx_strand_id
1 'polypeptide(L)'
;MFLEVFVDPFVYFCVSCIFVPILVDREHLTYADVIGYLTEPAMLFAAALLFIAVAEAKIARWRYRSPPLSTFYERMRARWYLLNGVVIHIFMDGLVGVFKASTLLARNYEKFDKRYGAALGNFEGSAVHVVSLMELFVKGPLCILLYRAYQTHSRHRDALEFFSCVTQAYGTVVYIGEEIISGMPHLDVDYNLEFTTHYLLYFWFAIVFGCLCYLFVPCWWGWQAYKRLVAASSHPARKGMSARAVHPPPPPPSFSFSPLKLKKTK
;
A
#
# COMPACT_ATOMS: atom_id res chain seq x y z
N MET A 1 -15.65 -3.52 13.97
CA MET A 1 -14.92 -3.06 12.77
C MET A 1 -14.03 -1.85 13.04
N PHE A 2 -14.52 -0.77 13.65
CA PHE A 2 -13.67 0.41 13.97
C PHE A 2 -12.58 0.09 15.01
N LEU A 3 -12.92 -0.62 16.08
CA LEU A 3 -11.98 -1.04 17.13
C LEU A 3 -10.85 -1.98 16.63
N GLU A 4 -11.06 -2.70 15.53
CA GLU A 4 -10.05 -3.61 14.98
C GLU A 4 -8.83 -2.88 14.39
N VAL A 5 -8.99 -1.60 14.02
CA VAL A 5 -7.89 -0.77 13.54
C VAL A 5 -6.86 -0.56 14.64
N PHE A 6 -7.31 -0.47 15.91
CA PHE A 6 -6.44 -0.28 17.07
C PHE A 6 -5.68 -1.54 17.52
N VAL A 7 -5.98 -2.71 16.97
CA VAL A 7 -5.27 -3.97 17.24
C VAL A 7 -4.54 -4.50 16.02
N ASP A 8 -4.48 -3.72 14.94
CA ASP A 8 -3.85 -4.11 13.68
C ASP A 8 -2.36 -3.68 13.68
N PRO A 9 -1.41 -4.61 13.72
CA PRO A 9 0.02 -4.29 13.80
C PRO A 9 0.51 -3.50 12.58
N PHE A 10 -0.11 -3.67 11.40
CA PHE A 10 0.29 -2.96 10.20
C PHE A 10 -0.15 -1.49 10.22
N VAL A 11 -1.24 -1.18 10.91
CA VAL A 11 -1.63 0.22 11.15
C VAL A 11 -0.58 0.91 12.00
N TYR A 12 -0.14 0.26 13.09
CA TYR A 12 0.92 0.82 13.93
C TYR A 12 2.23 0.99 13.16
N PHE A 13 2.61 0.01 12.34
CA PHE A 13 3.80 0.11 11.52
C PHE A 13 3.75 1.34 10.58
N CYS A 14 2.66 1.50 9.82
CA CYS A 14 2.51 2.64 8.91
C CYS A 14 2.45 4.00 9.64
N VAL A 15 1.76 4.05 10.78
CA VAL A 15 1.72 5.25 11.62
C VAL A 15 3.11 5.57 12.15
N SER A 16 3.88 4.56 12.59
CA SER A 16 5.24 4.75 13.06
C SER A 16 6.17 5.32 11.98
N CYS A 17 6.06 4.88 10.73
CA CYS A 17 6.87 5.41 9.63
C CYS A 17 6.71 6.94 9.45
N ILE A 18 5.56 7.50 9.80
CA ILE A 18 5.27 8.93 9.67
C ILE A 18 5.56 9.69 10.98
N PHE A 19 5.03 9.20 12.10
CA PHE A 19 5.00 9.97 13.34
C PHE A 19 6.27 9.81 14.18
N VAL A 20 6.97 8.67 14.13
CA VAL A 20 8.20 8.50 14.90
C VAL A 20 9.30 9.46 14.47
N PRO A 21 9.57 9.70 13.16
CA PRO A 21 10.51 10.74 12.76
C PRO A 21 10.17 12.13 13.29
N ILE A 22 8.88 12.50 13.26
CA ILE A 22 8.40 13.78 13.78
C ILE A 22 8.67 13.87 15.31
N LEU A 23 8.42 12.78 16.05
CA LEU A 23 8.62 12.77 17.49
C LEU A 23 10.10 12.76 17.90
N VAL A 24 10.97 12.15 17.11
CA VAL A 24 12.42 12.11 17.39
C VAL A 24 13.07 13.49 17.20
N ASP A 25 12.58 14.24 16.22
CA ASP A 25 13.10 15.58 15.91
C ASP A 25 12.46 16.69 16.77
N ARG A 26 11.63 16.32 17.75
CA ARG A 26 10.78 17.26 18.54
C ARG A 26 11.55 18.30 19.38
N GLU A 27 12.82 18.05 19.69
CA GLU A 27 13.62 19.01 20.48
C GLU A 27 13.77 20.37 19.76
N HIS A 28 13.61 20.36 18.44
CA HIS A 28 13.70 21.53 17.58
C HIS A 28 12.35 21.91 16.93
N LEU A 29 11.26 21.16 17.23
CA LEU A 29 9.96 21.38 16.63
C LEU A 29 9.02 22.13 17.59
N THR A 30 8.48 23.23 17.10
CA THR A 30 7.34 23.88 17.73
C THR A 30 6.03 23.18 17.36
N TYR A 31 4.96 23.46 18.10
CA TYR A 31 3.63 22.95 17.76
C TYR A 31 3.16 23.42 16.36
N ALA A 32 3.57 24.63 15.96
CA ALA A 32 3.28 25.17 14.63
C ALA A 32 3.99 24.37 13.52
N ASP A 33 5.24 23.93 13.76
CA ASP A 33 5.98 23.10 12.80
C ASP A 33 5.30 21.76 12.59
N VAL A 34 4.85 21.11 13.65
CA VAL A 34 4.11 19.83 13.54
C VAL A 34 2.84 19.98 12.71
N ILE A 35 2.07 21.05 12.95
CA ILE A 35 0.90 21.35 12.12
C ILE A 35 1.32 21.62 10.68
N GLY A 36 2.40 22.36 10.45
CA GLY A 36 2.96 22.62 9.13
C GLY A 36 3.25 21.33 8.38
N TYR A 37 3.92 20.37 9.00
CA TYR A 37 4.20 19.07 8.39
C TYR A 37 2.94 18.26 8.08
N LEU A 38 1.98 18.22 9.00
CA LEU A 38 0.73 17.49 8.77
C LEU A 38 -0.14 18.13 7.67
N THR A 39 0.08 19.40 7.37
CA THR A 39 -0.62 20.15 6.31
C THR A 39 0.22 20.28 5.03
N GLU A 40 1.40 19.68 4.96
CA GLU A 40 2.18 19.63 3.72
C GLU A 40 1.35 19.05 2.57
N PRO A 41 1.49 19.59 1.34
CA PRO A 41 0.74 19.09 0.17
C PRO A 41 0.87 17.59 -0.06
N ALA A 42 2.05 17.02 0.19
CA ALA A 42 2.29 15.58 0.04
C ALA A 42 1.51 14.74 1.08
N MET A 43 1.43 15.21 2.33
CA MET A 43 0.64 14.58 3.39
C MET A 43 -0.86 14.66 3.06
N LEU A 44 -1.34 15.83 2.64
CA LEU A 44 -2.73 16.02 2.22
C LEU A 44 -3.08 15.17 1.00
N PHE A 45 -2.16 15.05 0.04
CA PHE A 45 -2.32 14.16 -1.11
C PHE A 45 -2.45 12.70 -0.68
N ALA A 46 -1.56 12.21 0.20
CA ALA A 46 -1.63 10.84 0.71
C ALA A 46 -2.95 10.57 1.45
N ALA A 47 -3.39 11.51 2.30
CA ALA A 47 -4.66 11.41 3.01
C ALA A 47 -5.86 11.41 2.05
N ALA A 48 -5.86 12.28 1.04
CA ALA A 48 -6.89 12.32 0.00
C ALA A 48 -6.92 11.02 -0.82
N LEU A 49 -5.76 10.51 -1.24
CA LEU A 49 -5.66 9.25 -1.97
C LEU A 49 -6.18 8.07 -1.15
N LEU A 50 -5.84 8.02 0.14
CA LEU A 50 -6.35 7.01 1.07
C LEU A 50 -7.88 7.07 1.16
N PHE A 51 -8.43 8.27 1.32
CA PHE A 51 -9.88 8.49 1.37
C PHE A 51 -10.56 8.05 0.06
N ILE A 52 -10.02 8.45 -1.10
CA ILE A 52 -10.55 8.09 -2.42
C ILE A 52 -10.51 6.58 -2.62
N ALA A 53 -9.41 5.91 -2.29
CA ALA A 53 -9.28 4.46 -2.42
C ALA A 53 -10.31 3.71 -1.55
N VAL A 54 -10.54 4.17 -0.32
CA VAL A 54 -11.56 3.61 0.57
C VAL A 54 -12.97 3.86 0.05
N ALA A 55 -13.26 5.08 -0.40
CA ALA A 55 -14.58 5.44 -0.93
C ALA A 55 -14.90 4.64 -2.20
N GLU A 56 -13.96 4.57 -3.14
CA GLU A 56 -14.11 3.81 -4.39
C GLU A 56 -14.39 2.32 -4.10
N ALA A 57 -13.58 1.71 -3.22
CA ALA A 57 -13.78 0.30 -2.88
C ALA A 57 -15.13 0.04 -2.18
N LYS A 58 -15.62 0.96 -1.33
CA LYS A 58 -16.95 0.88 -0.72
C LYS A 58 -18.07 1.01 -1.76
N ILE A 59 -17.94 1.96 -2.69
CA ILE A 59 -18.88 2.15 -3.80
C ILE A 59 -18.90 0.91 -4.69
N ALA A 60 -17.71 0.38 -5.06
CA ALA A 60 -17.61 -0.84 -5.83
C ALA A 60 -18.26 -2.03 -5.12
N ARG A 61 -18.00 -2.20 -3.82
CA ARG A 61 -18.66 -3.25 -3.02
C ARG A 61 -20.18 -3.12 -3.04
N TRP A 62 -20.72 -1.93 -2.87
CA TRP A 62 -22.14 -1.66 -2.92
C TRP A 62 -22.71 -1.98 -4.32
N ARG A 63 -22.05 -1.51 -5.38
CA ARG A 63 -22.45 -1.73 -6.78
C ARG A 63 -22.49 -3.21 -7.14
N TYR A 64 -21.50 -3.97 -6.71
CA TYR A 64 -21.43 -5.42 -6.96
C TYR A 64 -22.19 -6.25 -5.92
N ARG A 65 -22.87 -5.63 -4.97
CA ARG A 65 -23.59 -6.30 -3.86
C ARG A 65 -22.71 -7.33 -3.13
N SER A 66 -21.43 -7.07 -3.04
CA SER A 66 -20.46 -7.96 -2.39
C SER A 66 -20.65 -7.93 -0.87
N PRO A 67 -20.67 -9.08 -0.18
CA PRO A 67 -20.77 -9.12 1.27
C PRO A 67 -19.54 -8.46 1.91
N PRO A 68 -19.62 -8.01 3.17
CA PRO A 68 -18.45 -7.55 3.90
C PRO A 68 -17.45 -8.69 4.13
N LEU A 69 -16.15 -8.35 4.25
CA LEU A 69 -15.13 -9.31 4.62
C LEU A 69 -15.46 -9.96 5.96
N SER A 70 -15.50 -11.27 6.02
CA SER A 70 -16.05 -12.02 7.14
C SER A 70 -15.07 -12.11 8.31
N THR A 71 -13.78 -12.37 8.04
CA THR A 71 -12.79 -12.62 9.07
C THR A 71 -11.95 -11.38 9.41
N PHE A 72 -11.45 -11.31 10.64
CA PHE A 72 -10.47 -10.29 11.03
C PHE A 72 -9.22 -10.36 10.13
N TYR A 73 -8.76 -11.56 9.83
CA TYR A 73 -7.58 -11.79 9.01
C TYR A 73 -7.70 -11.25 7.59
N GLU A 74 -8.86 -11.47 6.92
CA GLU A 74 -9.12 -10.87 5.59
C GLU A 74 -9.15 -9.34 5.65
N ARG A 75 -9.77 -8.77 6.70
CA ARG A 75 -9.82 -7.32 6.89
C ARG A 75 -8.43 -6.74 7.16
N MET A 76 -7.61 -7.41 7.96
CA MET A 76 -6.22 -7.03 8.23
C MET A 76 -5.39 -7.06 6.94
N ARG A 77 -5.47 -8.14 6.15
CA ARG A 77 -4.80 -8.23 4.84
C ARG A 77 -5.22 -7.11 3.89
N ALA A 78 -6.53 -6.88 3.77
CA ALA A 78 -7.04 -5.80 2.93
C ALA A 78 -6.50 -4.43 3.39
N ARG A 79 -6.49 -4.13 4.69
CA ARG A 79 -5.90 -2.90 5.23
C ARG A 79 -4.40 -2.81 4.96
N TRP A 80 -3.67 -3.92 5.12
CA TRP A 80 -2.25 -3.96 4.78
C TRP A 80 -1.99 -3.51 3.35
N TYR A 81 -2.71 -4.07 2.36
CA TYR A 81 -2.53 -3.65 0.97
C TYR A 81 -2.88 -2.19 0.75
N LEU A 82 -3.96 -1.69 1.35
CA LEU A 82 -4.32 -0.28 1.26
C LEU A 82 -3.23 0.65 1.82
N LEU A 83 -2.80 0.37 3.05
CA LEU A 83 -1.80 1.20 3.74
C LEU A 83 -0.42 1.06 3.10
N ASN A 84 -0.03 -0.15 2.74
CA ASN A 84 1.23 -0.40 2.05
C ASN A 84 1.27 0.34 0.70
N GLY A 85 0.17 0.27 -0.08
CA GLY A 85 0.09 0.96 -1.36
C GLY A 85 0.15 2.47 -1.22
N VAL A 86 -0.66 3.06 -0.35
CA VAL A 86 -0.77 4.53 -0.23
C VAL A 86 0.33 5.12 0.62
N VAL A 87 0.54 4.58 1.84
CA VAL A 87 1.45 5.20 2.82
C VAL A 87 2.90 4.82 2.53
N ILE A 88 3.18 3.55 2.27
CA ILE A 88 4.57 3.12 2.08
C ILE A 88 5.01 3.39 0.63
N HIS A 89 4.44 2.71 -0.36
CA HIS A 89 4.96 2.77 -1.73
C HIS A 89 4.74 4.11 -2.43
N ILE A 90 3.54 4.69 -2.33
CA ILE A 90 3.29 5.97 -3.01
C ILE A 90 3.86 7.13 -2.21
N PHE A 91 3.56 7.19 -0.91
CA PHE A 91 3.95 8.36 -0.12
C PHE A 91 5.41 8.26 0.36
N MET A 92 5.78 7.24 1.15
CA MET A 92 7.13 7.18 1.75
C MET A 92 8.22 6.88 0.70
N ASP A 93 8.10 5.80 -0.07
CA ASP A 93 9.13 5.41 -1.03
C ASP A 93 9.15 6.35 -2.24
N GLY A 94 7.97 6.72 -2.76
CA GLY A 94 7.83 7.58 -3.93
C GLY A 94 7.96 9.06 -3.60
N LEU A 95 6.93 9.66 -3.01
CA LEU A 95 6.89 11.12 -2.85
C LEU A 95 7.97 11.63 -1.89
N VAL A 96 8.18 10.97 -0.77
CA VAL A 96 9.20 11.38 0.20
C VAL A 96 10.58 10.88 -0.21
N GLY A 97 10.73 9.59 -0.49
CA GLY A 97 12.02 8.98 -0.78
C GLY A 97 12.64 9.46 -2.08
N VAL A 98 11.88 9.46 -3.19
CA VAL A 98 12.38 9.88 -4.51
C VAL A 98 12.25 11.38 -4.72
N PHE A 99 11.05 11.94 -4.55
CA PHE A 99 10.75 13.34 -4.91
C PHE A 99 10.98 14.34 -3.77
N LYS A 100 11.36 13.90 -2.55
CA LYS A 100 11.64 14.77 -1.39
C LYS A 100 10.47 15.71 -1.06
N ALA A 101 9.23 15.26 -1.27
CA ALA A 101 8.03 16.07 -1.13
C ALA A 101 7.73 16.52 0.32
N SER A 102 8.34 15.89 1.32
CA SER A 102 8.40 16.36 2.71
C SER A 102 9.86 16.41 3.16
N THR A 103 10.36 17.59 3.46
CA THR A 103 11.76 17.79 3.83
C THR A 103 12.14 17.11 5.14
N LEU A 104 11.24 17.13 6.13
CA LEU A 104 11.47 16.46 7.42
C LEU A 104 11.56 14.94 7.24
N LEU A 105 10.56 14.36 6.58
CA LEU A 105 10.52 12.91 6.38
C LEU A 105 11.66 12.45 5.48
N ALA A 106 12.03 13.23 4.45
CA ALA A 106 13.16 12.92 3.59
C ALA A 106 14.49 12.90 4.35
N ARG A 107 14.73 13.89 5.23
CA ARG A 107 15.92 13.90 6.12
C ARG A 107 15.98 12.70 7.05
N ASN A 108 14.82 12.28 7.58
CA ASN A 108 14.77 11.10 8.43
C ASN A 108 14.93 9.80 7.63
N TYR A 109 14.46 9.78 6.38
CA TYR A 109 14.67 8.66 5.47
C TYR A 109 16.17 8.49 5.16
N GLU A 110 16.88 9.58 4.89
CA GLU A 110 18.33 9.60 4.68
C GLU A 110 19.14 9.08 5.87
N LYS A 111 18.66 9.31 7.11
CA LYS A 111 19.34 8.85 8.33
C LYS A 111 19.48 7.32 8.42
N PHE A 112 18.56 6.55 7.87
CA PHE A 112 18.66 5.10 7.88
C PHE A 112 19.15 4.51 6.55
N ASP A 113 19.04 5.26 5.44
CA ASP A 113 19.52 4.83 4.15
C ASP A 113 19.98 6.03 3.31
N LYS A 114 21.30 6.20 3.23
CA LYS A 114 21.95 7.34 2.54
C LYS A 114 21.61 7.42 1.06
N ARG A 115 21.16 6.32 0.44
CA ARG A 115 20.69 6.32 -0.96
C ARG A 115 19.52 7.25 -1.17
N TYR A 116 18.70 7.46 -0.15
CA TYR A 116 17.59 8.40 -0.21
C TYR A 116 17.98 9.86 -0.01
N GLY A 117 19.23 10.14 0.40
CA GLY A 117 19.77 11.50 0.54
C GLY A 117 20.17 12.14 -0.79
N ALA A 118 20.51 11.34 -1.80
CA ALA A 118 20.93 11.85 -3.10
C ALA A 118 19.80 12.61 -3.81
N ALA A 119 20.15 13.71 -4.49
CA ALA A 119 19.20 14.43 -5.32
C ALA A 119 18.76 13.59 -6.52
N LEU A 120 17.53 13.79 -7.00
CA LEU A 120 17.03 13.14 -8.21
C LEU A 120 17.96 13.44 -9.39
N GLY A 121 18.55 12.41 -10.00
CA GLY A 121 19.55 12.51 -11.07
C GLY A 121 21.00 12.33 -10.62
N ASN A 122 21.31 12.36 -9.32
CA ASN A 122 22.62 12.08 -8.76
C ASN A 122 22.71 10.70 -8.10
N PHE A 123 21.77 9.82 -8.42
CA PHE A 123 21.79 8.44 -7.97
C PHE A 123 22.87 7.68 -8.76
N GLU A 124 24.03 7.48 -8.18
CA GLU A 124 25.10 6.67 -8.75
C GLU A 124 24.67 5.21 -8.89
N GLY A 125 23.83 4.93 -9.91
CA GLY A 125 23.49 3.57 -10.30
C GLY A 125 22.75 2.72 -9.25
N SER A 126 22.17 3.31 -8.21
CA SER A 126 21.48 2.56 -7.16
C SER A 126 20.23 1.88 -7.71
N ALA A 127 20.14 0.56 -7.54
CA ALA A 127 18.94 -0.21 -7.87
C ALA A 127 17.73 0.22 -7.02
N VAL A 128 17.96 0.71 -5.79
CA VAL A 128 16.91 1.19 -4.88
C VAL A 128 16.10 2.33 -5.48
N HIS A 129 16.73 3.24 -6.21
CA HIS A 129 15.99 4.31 -6.87
C HIS A 129 14.97 3.78 -7.90
N VAL A 130 15.41 2.83 -8.72
CA VAL A 130 14.53 2.18 -9.71
C VAL A 130 13.42 1.40 -9.01
N VAL A 131 13.75 0.68 -7.93
CA VAL A 131 12.77 -0.05 -7.11
C VAL A 131 11.73 0.91 -6.55
N SER A 132 12.13 2.04 -5.95
CA SER A 132 11.20 3.04 -5.40
C SER A 132 10.32 3.69 -6.47
N LEU A 133 10.83 3.93 -7.68
CA LEU A 133 10.00 4.37 -8.82
C LEU A 133 8.97 3.30 -9.22
N MET A 134 9.36 2.03 -9.25
CA MET A 134 8.43 0.94 -9.52
C MET A 134 7.42 0.77 -8.39
N GLU A 135 7.80 1.00 -7.15
CA GLU A 135 6.91 1.00 -6.00
C GLU A 135 5.87 2.11 -6.12
N LEU A 136 6.29 3.31 -6.49
CA LEU A 136 5.37 4.43 -6.71
C LEU A 136 4.38 4.18 -7.86
N PHE A 137 4.87 3.80 -9.03
CA PHE A 137 4.05 3.78 -10.25
C PHE A 137 3.38 2.43 -10.53
N VAL A 138 3.88 1.35 -9.99
CA VAL A 138 3.36 0.01 -10.24
C VAL A 138 2.83 -0.63 -8.96
N LYS A 139 3.65 -0.74 -7.93
CA LYS A 139 3.32 -1.50 -6.72
C LYS A 139 2.24 -0.81 -5.88
N GLY A 140 2.35 0.49 -5.67
CA GLY A 140 1.34 1.27 -4.95
C GLY A 140 -0.04 1.16 -5.58
N PRO A 141 -0.22 1.48 -6.88
CA PRO A 141 -1.47 1.27 -7.59
C PRO A 141 -1.97 -0.19 -7.56
N LEU A 142 -1.08 -1.17 -7.71
CA LEU A 142 -1.42 -2.59 -7.61
C LEU A 142 -2.01 -2.94 -6.23
N CYS A 143 -1.42 -2.43 -5.16
CA CYS A 143 -1.91 -2.64 -3.80
C CYS A 143 -3.30 -2.02 -3.58
N ILE A 144 -3.57 -0.83 -4.14
CA ILE A 144 -4.91 -0.21 -4.10
C ILE A 144 -5.93 -1.07 -4.87
N LEU A 145 -5.56 -1.55 -6.05
CA LEU A 145 -6.41 -2.48 -6.83
C LEU A 145 -6.67 -3.78 -6.06
N LEU A 146 -5.67 -4.29 -5.36
CA LEU A 146 -5.81 -5.50 -4.55
C LEU A 146 -6.72 -5.26 -3.34
N TYR A 147 -6.62 -4.11 -2.66
CA TYR A 147 -7.57 -3.71 -1.63
C TYR A 147 -9.02 -3.72 -2.15
N ARG A 148 -9.25 -3.11 -3.32
CA ARG A 148 -10.54 -3.15 -4.00
C ARG A 148 -10.97 -4.57 -4.32
N ALA A 149 -10.07 -5.42 -4.83
CA ALA A 149 -10.36 -6.82 -5.14
C ALA A 149 -10.77 -7.62 -3.90
N TYR A 150 -10.20 -7.34 -2.73
CA TYR A 150 -10.65 -7.88 -1.45
C TYR A 150 -12.08 -7.44 -1.13
N GLN A 151 -12.37 -6.14 -1.21
CA GLN A 151 -13.67 -5.57 -0.87
C GLN A 151 -14.80 -6.07 -1.79
N THR A 152 -14.49 -6.40 -3.03
CA THR A 152 -15.47 -6.87 -4.04
C THR A 152 -15.46 -8.38 -4.23
N HIS A 153 -14.70 -9.15 -3.45
CA HIS A 153 -14.50 -10.59 -3.62
C HIS A 153 -14.17 -10.98 -5.07
N SER A 154 -13.32 -10.18 -5.72
CA SER A 154 -12.95 -10.36 -7.11
C SER A 154 -12.29 -11.72 -7.35
N ARG A 155 -12.63 -12.37 -8.46
CA ARG A 155 -11.98 -13.62 -8.92
C ARG A 155 -10.48 -13.46 -9.20
N HIS A 156 -10.03 -12.24 -9.44
CA HIS A 156 -8.61 -11.92 -9.70
C HIS A 156 -7.81 -11.68 -8.41
N ARG A 157 -8.47 -11.67 -7.24
CA ARG A 157 -7.84 -11.36 -5.95
C ARG A 157 -6.59 -12.19 -5.70
N ASP A 158 -6.69 -13.51 -5.83
CA ASP A 158 -5.59 -14.40 -5.47
C ASP A 158 -4.41 -14.28 -6.44
N ALA A 159 -4.67 -14.04 -7.74
CA ALA A 159 -3.62 -13.77 -8.72
C ALA A 159 -2.90 -12.44 -8.47
N LEU A 160 -3.66 -11.38 -8.20
CA LEU A 160 -3.11 -10.06 -7.83
C LEU A 160 -2.30 -10.15 -6.53
N GLU A 161 -2.80 -10.89 -5.54
CA GLU A 161 -2.11 -11.09 -4.27
C GLU A 161 -0.80 -11.84 -4.46
N PHE A 162 -0.81 -12.94 -5.20
CA PHE A 162 0.40 -13.71 -5.50
C PHE A 162 1.45 -12.83 -6.19
N PHE A 163 1.06 -12.14 -7.25
CA PHE A 163 1.95 -11.23 -7.98
C PHE A 163 2.49 -10.11 -7.07
N SER A 164 1.61 -9.49 -6.27
CA SER A 164 2.01 -8.46 -5.31
C SER A 164 3.01 -8.99 -4.28
N CYS A 165 2.82 -10.19 -3.77
CA CYS A 165 3.71 -10.79 -2.79
C CYS A 165 5.07 -11.14 -3.38
N VAL A 166 5.11 -11.71 -4.59
CA VAL A 166 6.37 -12.04 -5.28
C VAL A 166 7.18 -10.78 -5.56
N THR A 167 6.55 -9.73 -6.08
CA THR A 167 7.24 -8.47 -6.36
C THR A 167 7.72 -7.78 -5.08
N GLN A 168 6.99 -7.90 -3.96
CA GLN A 168 7.41 -7.37 -2.67
C GLN A 168 8.66 -8.08 -2.15
N ALA A 169 8.63 -9.41 -2.09
CA ALA A 169 9.77 -10.18 -1.63
C ALA A 169 11.00 -9.95 -2.52
N TYR A 170 10.82 -9.91 -3.85
CA TYR A 170 11.88 -9.60 -4.80
C TYR A 170 12.48 -8.21 -4.56
N GLY A 171 11.64 -7.17 -4.44
CA GLY A 171 12.11 -5.81 -4.17
C GLY A 171 12.90 -5.72 -2.86
N THR A 172 12.45 -6.39 -1.80
CA THR A 172 13.17 -6.45 -0.52
C THR A 172 14.54 -7.14 -0.67
N VAL A 173 14.61 -8.25 -1.43
CA VAL A 173 15.89 -8.93 -1.69
C VAL A 173 16.85 -8.05 -2.49
N VAL A 174 16.36 -7.32 -3.49
CA VAL A 174 17.18 -6.36 -4.26
C VAL A 174 17.67 -5.24 -3.34
N TYR A 175 16.77 -4.67 -2.54
CA TYR A 175 17.08 -3.57 -1.62
C TYR A 175 18.22 -3.90 -0.63
N ILE A 176 18.07 -5.01 0.11
CA ILE A 176 19.09 -5.41 1.10
C ILE A 176 20.27 -6.14 0.47
N GLY A 177 20.04 -6.86 -0.62
CA GLY A 177 21.08 -7.60 -1.34
C GLY A 177 22.13 -6.68 -1.93
N GLU A 178 21.73 -5.54 -2.51
CA GLU A 178 22.65 -4.51 -2.98
C GLU A 178 23.59 -4.04 -1.85
N GLU A 179 23.03 -3.75 -0.66
CA GLU A 179 23.80 -3.32 0.49
C GLU A 179 24.80 -4.39 0.96
N ILE A 180 24.35 -5.64 1.11
CA ILE A 180 25.21 -6.74 1.55
C ILE A 180 26.37 -6.96 0.56
N ILE A 181 26.10 -6.95 -0.74
CA ILE A 181 27.11 -7.18 -1.78
C ILE A 181 28.10 -6.02 -1.84
N SER A 182 27.64 -4.79 -1.59
CA SER A 182 28.47 -3.57 -1.60
C SER A 182 29.24 -3.34 -0.30
N GLY A 183 29.04 -4.15 0.74
CA GLY A 183 29.66 -3.98 2.05
C GLY A 183 28.95 -2.97 2.97
N MET A 184 27.67 -2.75 2.77
CA MET A 184 26.77 -1.89 3.58
C MET A 184 27.19 -0.41 3.68
N PRO A 185 27.55 0.25 2.57
CA PRO A 185 28.10 1.61 2.62
C PRO A 185 27.05 2.69 2.88
N HIS A 186 25.77 2.39 2.66
CA HIS A 186 24.70 3.37 2.73
C HIS A 186 23.84 3.26 4.01
N LEU A 187 23.90 2.12 4.70
CA LEU A 187 23.28 1.99 6.01
C LEU A 187 24.22 2.58 7.06
N ASP A 188 23.68 3.34 8.00
CA ASP A 188 24.47 3.95 9.06
C ASP A 188 24.82 2.93 10.15
N VAL A 189 25.66 1.97 9.77
CA VAL A 189 26.14 0.88 10.62
C VAL A 189 27.64 1.00 10.70
N ASP A 190 28.16 1.86 11.57
CA ASP A 190 29.60 2.04 11.80
C ASP A 190 30.27 0.77 12.37
N TYR A 191 29.92 -0.42 11.85
CA TYR A 191 30.38 -1.76 12.27
C TYR A 191 30.19 -2.07 13.77
N ASN A 192 29.67 -1.12 14.56
CA ASN A 192 29.29 -1.27 15.95
C ASN A 192 27.77 -1.38 16.01
N LEU A 193 27.25 -2.59 16.06
CA LEU A 193 25.81 -2.85 16.22
C LEU A 193 25.35 -2.43 17.62
N GLU A 194 25.31 -1.14 17.88
CA GLU A 194 24.94 -0.57 19.16
C GLU A 194 23.41 -0.61 19.38
N PHE A 195 22.98 -0.61 20.64
CA PHE A 195 21.59 -0.51 21.04
C PHE A 195 21.27 0.88 21.59
N THR A 196 21.77 1.93 20.92
CA THR A 196 21.37 3.31 21.21
C THR A 196 20.00 3.60 20.60
N THR A 197 19.33 4.68 21.03
CA THR A 197 18.04 5.09 20.48
C THR A 197 18.09 5.28 18.96
N HIS A 198 19.19 5.83 18.43
CA HIS A 198 19.41 5.98 17.00
C HIS A 198 19.41 4.63 16.29
N TYR A 199 20.27 3.68 16.72
CA TYR A 199 20.35 2.36 16.08
C TYR A 199 19.10 1.52 16.29
N LEU A 200 18.42 1.61 17.44
CA LEU A 200 17.13 0.94 17.65
C LEU A 200 16.09 1.40 16.64
N LEU A 201 16.04 2.69 16.34
CA LEU A 201 15.02 3.26 15.46
C LEU A 201 15.39 3.07 13.98
N TYR A 202 16.57 3.51 13.56
CA TYR A 202 16.92 3.60 12.14
C TYR A 202 17.52 2.32 11.59
N PHE A 203 18.20 1.52 12.39
CA PHE A 203 18.74 0.24 11.93
C PHE A 203 17.86 -0.95 12.33
N TRP A 204 17.69 -1.20 13.63
CA TRP A 204 16.97 -2.40 14.06
C TRP A 204 15.50 -2.40 13.68
N PHE A 205 14.79 -1.29 13.86
CA PHE A 205 13.38 -1.20 13.50
C PHE A 205 13.18 -0.96 11.99
N ALA A 206 13.79 0.06 11.42
CA ALA A 206 13.52 0.41 10.02
C ALA A 206 14.11 -0.61 9.04
N ILE A 207 15.38 -1.00 9.21
CA ILE A 207 16.04 -1.93 8.28
C ILE A 207 15.78 -3.39 8.66
N VAL A 208 16.21 -3.84 9.84
CA VAL A 208 16.16 -5.28 10.15
C VAL A 208 14.72 -5.76 10.27
N PHE A 209 13.94 -5.17 11.16
CA PHE A 209 12.53 -5.58 11.35
C PHE A 209 11.70 -5.28 10.11
N GLY A 210 11.86 -4.11 9.48
CA GLY A 210 11.19 -3.77 8.23
C GLY A 210 11.46 -4.78 7.13
N CYS A 211 12.72 -5.06 6.79
CA CYS A 211 13.08 -6.06 5.76
C CYS A 211 12.56 -7.46 6.09
N LEU A 212 12.62 -7.89 7.35
CA LEU A 212 12.07 -9.18 7.75
C LEU A 212 10.55 -9.24 7.51
N CYS A 213 9.81 -8.18 7.89
CA CYS A 213 8.37 -8.09 7.63
C CYS A 213 8.07 -8.11 6.12
N TYR A 214 8.80 -7.34 5.33
CA TYR A 214 8.60 -7.24 3.87
C TYR A 214 9.11 -8.47 3.09
N LEU A 215 9.84 -9.37 3.73
CA LEU A 215 10.24 -10.65 3.15
C LEU A 215 9.29 -11.77 3.59
N PHE A 216 9.14 -11.99 4.90
CA PHE A 216 8.44 -13.17 5.42
C PHE A 216 6.91 -13.07 5.26
N VAL A 217 6.32 -11.91 5.49
CA VAL A 217 4.86 -11.75 5.36
C VAL A 217 4.40 -11.96 3.92
N PRO A 218 5.01 -11.33 2.89
CA PRO A 218 4.67 -11.60 1.50
C PRO A 218 4.96 -13.05 1.07
N CYS A 219 6.07 -13.64 1.48
CA CYS A 219 6.34 -15.04 1.16
C CYS A 219 5.24 -15.98 1.68
N TRP A 220 4.80 -15.76 2.93
CA TRP A 220 3.73 -16.54 3.53
C TRP A 220 2.37 -16.31 2.84
N TRP A 221 2.00 -15.07 2.60
CA TRP A 221 0.73 -14.75 1.94
C TRP A 221 0.72 -15.14 0.47
N GLY A 222 1.85 -14.97 -0.23
CA GLY A 222 2.03 -15.41 -1.60
C GLY A 222 1.88 -16.92 -1.74
N TRP A 223 2.47 -17.68 -0.82
CA TRP A 223 2.30 -19.12 -0.77
C TRP A 223 0.84 -19.54 -0.56
N GLN A 224 0.11 -18.84 0.32
CA GLN A 224 -1.31 -19.10 0.50
C GLN A 224 -2.14 -18.75 -0.75
N ALA A 225 -1.84 -17.62 -1.41
CA ALA A 225 -2.50 -17.23 -2.65
C ALA A 225 -2.23 -18.25 -3.77
N TYR A 226 -0.98 -18.68 -3.92
CA TYR A 226 -0.60 -19.75 -4.85
C TYR A 226 -1.41 -21.05 -4.63
N LYS A 227 -1.49 -21.52 -3.37
CA LYS A 227 -2.28 -22.72 -3.05
C LYS A 227 -3.75 -22.57 -3.45
N ARG A 228 -4.36 -21.39 -3.25
CA ARG A 228 -5.75 -21.15 -3.66
C ARG A 228 -5.90 -21.14 -5.18
N LEU A 229 -4.95 -20.56 -5.93
CA LEU A 229 -4.94 -20.57 -7.40
C LEU A 229 -4.85 -22.01 -7.94
N VAL A 230 -3.93 -22.81 -7.41
CA VAL A 230 -3.78 -24.23 -7.81
C VAL A 230 -5.04 -25.01 -7.49
N ALA A 231 -5.62 -24.85 -6.30
CA ALA A 231 -6.87 -25.53 -5.93
C ALA A 231 -8.05 -25.13 -6.86
N ALA A 232 -8.14 -23.87 -7.24
CA ALA A 232 -9.16 -23.40 -8.18
C ALA A 232 -8.99 -23.97 -9.58
N SER A 233 -7.74 -24.15 -10.05
CA SER A 233 -7.44 -24.75 -11.35
C SER A 233 -7.63 -26.26 -11.38
N SER A 234 -7.44 -26.94 -10.24
CA SER A 234 -7.52 -28.41 -10.12
C SER A 234 -8.96 -28.92 -10.05
N HIS A 235 -9.94 -28.06 -9.80
CA HIS A 235 -11.34 -28.44 -9.89
C HIS A 235 -11.81 -28.27 -11.33
N PRO A 236 -11.91 -29.37 -12.13
CA PRO A 236 -12.50 -29.29 -13.46
C PRO A 236 -13.88 -28.70 -13.24
N ALA A 237 -14.20 -27.62 -13.97
CA ALA A 237 -15.54 -27.09 -14.03
C ALA A 237 -16.46 -28.29 -14.13
N ARG A 238 -17.35 -28.51 -13.17
CA ARG A 238 -18.35 -29.56 -13.20
C ARG A 238 -19.08 -29.41 -14.54
N LYS A 239 -18.58 -30.14 -15.57
CA LYS A 239 -19.29 -30.32 -16.81
C LYS A 239 -20.55 -31.08 -16.43
N GLY A 240 -21.65 -30.34 -16.22
CA GLY A 240 -22.91 -30.97 -15.89
C GLY A 240 -23.90 -30.24 -15.00
N MET A 241 -23.58 -29.08 -14.47
CA MET A 241 -24.66 -28.23 -14.01
C MET A 241 -25.19 -27.50 -15.24
N SER A 242 -26.23 -28.09 -15.80
CA SER A 242 -27.20 -27.47 -16.72
C SER A 242 -27.18 -25.96 -16.51
N ALA A 243 -26.97 -25.24 -17.62
CA ALA A 243 -27.17 -23.81 -17.69
C ALA A 243 -28.60 -23.52 -17.21
N ARG A 244 -28.76 -23.38 -15.89
CA ARG A 244 -29.93 -22.78 -15.33
C ARG A 244 -29.89 -21.39 -15.92
N ALA A 245 -30.78 -21.17 -16.89
CA ALA A 245 -30.90 -19.92 -17.63
C ALA A 245 -30.73 -18.77 -16.65
N VAL A 246 -29.58 -18.11 -16.74
CA VAL A 246 -29.40 -16.80 -16.14
C VAL A 246 -30.40 -15.95 -16.89
N HIS A 247 -31.57 -15.72 -16.28
CA HIS A 247 -32.52 -14.77 -16.83
C HIS A 247 -31.74 -13.48 -17.10
N PRO A 248 -31.74 -13.00 -18.35
CA PRO A 248 -31.09 -11.73 -18.62
C PRO A 248 -31.71 -10.68 -17.68
N PRO A 249 -30.91 -9.75 -17.17
CA PRO A 249 -31.44 -8.69 -16.33
C PRO A 249 -32.60 -8.02 -17.07
N PRO A 250 -33.69 -7.66 -16.37
CA PRO A 250 -34.82 -6.99 -17.00
C PRO A 250 -34.30 -5.74 -17.74
N PRO A 251 -34.83 -5.46 -18.93
CA PRO A 251 -34.40 -4.27 -19.68
C PRO A 251 -34.63 -3.03 -18.80
N PRO A 252 -33.74 -2.04 -18.89
CA PRO A 252 -33.92 -0.80 -18.16
C PRO A 252 -35.28 -0.20 -18.48
N PRO A 253 -35.96 0.41 -17.49
CA PRO A 253 -37.25 1.01 -17.70
C PRO A 253 -37.15 2.02 -18.86
N SER A 254 -37.96 1.80 -19.90
CA SER A 254 -38.06 2.72 -21.02
C SER A 254 -38.68 4.03 -20.49
N PHE A 255 -37.88 5.07 -20.38
CA PHE A 255 -38.37 6.41 -20.14
C PHE A 255 -39.09 6.87 -21.40
N SER A 256 -40.43 6.72 -21.45
CA SER A 256 -41.24 7.37 -22.47
C SER A 256 -41.35 8.86 -22.11
N PHE A 257 -40.63 9.70 -22.84
CA PHE A 257 -40.86 11.13 -22.79
C PHE A 257 -42.23 11.42 -23.41
N SER A 258 -43.25 11.69 -22.61
CA SER A 258 -44.48 12.28 -23.12
C SER A 258 -44.19 13.73 -23.51
N PRO A 259 -44.55 14.14 -24.75
CA PRO A 259 -44.30 15.52 -25.18
C PRO A 259 -45.19 16.49 -24.36
N LEU A 260 -44.57 17.49 -23.78
CA LEU A 260 -45.23 18.60 -23.08
C LEU A 260 -46.21 19.30 -24.06
N LYS A 261 -47.51 19.17 -23.83
CA LYS A 261 -48.53 19.96 -24.53
C LYS A 261 -48.41 21.43 -24.14
N LEU A 262 -47.82 22.24 -25.01
CA LEU A 262 -47.84 23.71 -24.91
C LEU A 262 -49.32 24.18 -25.01
N LYS A 263 -49.86 24.68 -23.90
CA LYS A 263 -51.14 25.41 -23.90
C LYS A 263 -50.92 26.72 -24.68
N LYS A 264 -51.57 26.83 -25.83
CA LYS A 264 -51.77 28.13 -26.49
C LYS A 264 -52.75 28.96 -25.67
N THR A 265 -52.27 30.02 -25.03
CA THR A 265 -53.12 31.10 -24.51
C THR A 265 -53.51 32.01 -25.66
N LYS A 266 -54.82 32.19 -25.81
CA LYS A 266 -55.42 33.24 -26.66
C LYS A 266 -55.36 34.60 -25.94
#